data_2a3b0fb0a795ade42e67de0fd4127d21
#
_entry.id   2a3b0fb0a795ade42e67de0fd4127d21
#
_cell.length_a   1.000
_cell.length_b   1.000
_cell.length_c   1.000
_cell.angle_alpha   90.00
_cell.angle_beta   90.00
_cell.angle_gamma   90.00
#
_symmetry.space_group_name_H-M   'P 1'
#
loop_
_entity.id
_entity.type
_entity.pdbx_description
1 polymer ?
#
loop_
_entity_poly.entity_id
_entity_poly.type
_entity_poly.pdbx_seq_one_letter_code
_entity_poly.pdbx_strand_id
1 'polypeptide(L)'
;HFDDKTEIILAMDTDKRGVELRDELVRRLGMDRCKVVAWGEGCKDANEYLLKYDLPRLRQQVEQAAEIPLEGVFCPMDEWDTLMDIYYNGMPEGADTGLENLDRLIKFERGFVLTVTGVPGSGKSEFVDEIAMRLLLRHDWKVGYFSPENTPLAYHYRKLIRRVVGKRFEHKGMPLPEAGQAIRYLAQSVFSIMPKEDFSVESV
;
A
#
# COMPACT_ATOMS: atom_id res chain seq x y z
N HIS A 1 -41.77 3.95 -12.22
CA HIS A 1 -42.42 2.74 -11.66
C HIS A 1 -41.88 2.33 -10.28
N PHE A 2 -40.68 2.84 -9.87
CA PHE A 2 -40.05 2.46 -8.62
C PHE A 2 -39.89 3.64 -7.64
N ASP A 3 -40.44 4.81 -7.96
CA ASP A 3 -40.25 6.05 -7.19
C ASP A 3 -40.84 5.98 -5.78
N ASP A 4 -41.91 5.17 -5.63
CA ASP A 4 -42.64 4.93 -4.38
C ASP A 4 -42.10 3.75 -3.55
N LYS A 5 -41.05 3.06 -4.03
CA LYS A 5 -40.50 1.88 -3.35
C LYS A 5 -39.38 2.26 -2.43
N THR A 6 -39.43 1.79 -1.21
CA THR A 6 -38.37 1.99 -0.19
C THR A 6 -37.27 0.96 -0.28
N GLU A 7 -37.56 -0.19 -0.88
CA GLU A 7 -36.56 -1.27 -1.09
C GLU A 7 -36.77 -1.88 -2.48
N ILE A 8 -35.67 -2.11 -3.19
CA ILE A 8 -35.63 -2.69 -4.53
C ILE A 8 -34.58 -3.80 -4.54
N ILE A 9 -35.01 -5.03 -4.78
CA ILE A 9 -34.11 -6.18 -4.86
C ILE A 9 -33.70 -6.42 -6.32
N LEU A 10 -32.44 -6.38 -6.60
CA LEU A 10 -31.85 -6.62 -7.91
C LEU A 10 -31.31 -8.05 -8.00
N ALA A 11 -31.97 -8.87 -8.84
CA ALA A 11 -31.60 -10.27 -9.06
C ALA A 11 -31.03 -10.44 -10.47
N MET A 12 -29.85 -9.87 -10.68
CA MET A 12 -29.15 -9.82 -11.98
C MET A 12 -28.25 -11.03 -12.20
N ASP A 13 -27.92 -11.30 -13.47
CA ASP A 13 -26.91 -12.29 -13.85
C ASP A 13 -25.54 -11.85 -13.36
N THR A 14 -24.66 -12.80 -13.05
CA THR A 14 -23.28 -12.51 -12.61
C THR A 14 -22.30 -12.34 -13.77
N ASP A 15 -22.79 -12.39 -15.02
CA ASP A 15 -21.95 -12.13 -16.17
C ASP A 15 -21.66 -10.61 -16.34
N LYS A 16 -20.76 -10.28 -17.28
CA LYS A 16 -20.36 -8.89 -17.51
C LYS A 16 -21.54 -7.95 -17.80
N ARG A 17 -22.52 -8.42 -18.58
CA ARG A 17 -23.70 -7.61 -18.92
C ARG A 17 -24.64 -7.42 -17.75
N GLY A 18 -24.83 -8.47 -16.94
CA GLY A 18 -25.62 -8.41 -15.73
C GLY A 18 -25.04 -7.45 -14.69
N VAL A 19 -23.71 -7.46 -14.53
CA VAL A 19 -22.99 -6.50 -13.66
C VAL A 19 -23.13 -5.06 -14.18
N GLU A 20 -22.92 -4.81 -15.47
CA GLU A 20 -23.10 -3.48 -16.08
C GLU A 20 -24.53 -2.95 -15.90
N LEU A 21 -25.53 -3.81 -16.10
CA LEU A 21 -26.95 -3.46 -15.90
C LEU A 21 -27.26 -3.18 -14.43
N ARG A 22 -26.74 -4.00 -13.50
CA ARG A 22 -26.87 -3.78 -12.06
C ARG A 22 -26.36 -2.39 -11.68
N ASP A 23 -25.16 -2.05 -12.08
CA ASP A 23 -24.50 -0.78 -11.72
C ASP A 23 -25.28 0.42 -12.30
N GLU A 24 -25.80 0.29 -13.51
CA GLU A 24 -26.64 1.32 -14.12
C GLU A 24 -27.98 1.48 -13.38
N LEU A 25 -28.63 0.38 -12.97
CA LEU A 25 -29.87 0.43 -12.22
C LEU A 25 -29.67 1.04 -10.82
N VAL A 26 -28.60 0.65 -10.13
CA VAL A 26 -28.23 1.20 -8.83
C VAL A 26 -28.03 2.71 -8.92
N ARG A 27 -27.31 3.18 -9.95
CA ARG A 27 -27.09 4.61 -10.19
C ARG A 27 -28.40 5.38 -10.42
N ARG A 28 -29.38 4.78 -11.11
CA ARG A 28 -30.66 5.42 -11.43
C ARG A 28 -31.67 5.37 -10.31
N LEU A 29 -31.70 4.25 -9.56
CA LEU A 29 -32.75 3.99 -8.56
C LEU A 29 -32.35 4.48 -7.15
N GLY A 30 -31.06 4.75 -6.92
CA GLY A 30 -30.47 5.08 -5.62
C GLY A 30 -29.92 3.85 -4.91
N MET A 31 -28.67 3.93 -4.50
CA MET A 31 -27.94 2.82 -3.87
C MET A 31 -28.52 2.45 -2.50
N ASP A 32 -29.01 3.45 -1.77
CA ASP A 32 -29.62 3.33 -0.44
C ASP A 32 -30.89 2.49 -0.41
N ARG A 33 -31.53 2.29 -1.57
CA ARG A 33 -32.77 1.50 -1.73
C ARG A 33 -32.54 0.16 -2.42
N CYS A 34 -31.36 -0.07 -2.97
CA CYS A 34 -31.07 -1.26 -3.75
C CYS A 34 -30.36 -2.33 -2.92
N LYS A 35 -30.85 -3.55 -3.01
CA LYS A 35 -30.20 -4.77 -2.52
C LYS A 35 -29.91 -5.69 -3.68
N VAL A 36 -28.82 -6.47 -3.60
CA VAL A 36 -28.40 -7.39 -4.66
C VAL A 36 -28.46 -8.83 -4.17
N VAL A 37 -29.01 -9.70 -5.00
CA VAL A 37 -29.01 -11.15 -4.75
C VAL A 37 -27.67 -11.73 -5.19
N ALA A 38 -27.00 -12.44 -4.29
CA ALA A 38 -25.79 -13.22 -4.60
C ALA A 38 -26.20 -14.68 -4.91
N TRP A 39 -25.94 -15.16 -6.13
CA TRP A 39 -26.35 -16.52 -6.53
C TRP A 39 -25.46 -17.64 -5.99
N GLY A 40 -24.34 -17.29 -5.31
CA GLY A 40 -23.38 -18.26 -4.79
C GLY A 40 -22.54 -18.94 -5.89
N GLU A 41 -21.61 -19.80 -5.46
CA GLU A 41 -20.70 -20.45 -6.38
C GLU A 41 -21.44 -21.44 -7.34
N GLY A 42 -21.16 -21.28 -8.62
CA GLY A 42 -21.63 -22.19 -9.67
C GLY A 42 -23.08 -21.93 -10.13
N CYS A 43 -23.65 -20.77 -9.80
CA CYS A 43 -24.90 -20.28 -10.38
C CYS A 43 -24.71 -18.84 -10.87
N LYS A 44 -25.08 -18.58 -12.11
CA LYS A 44 -24.96 -17.24 -12.71
C LYS A 44 -26.24 -16.41 -12.61
N ASP A 45 -27.37 -17.06 -12.45
CA ASP A 45 -28.71 -16.44 -12.46
C ASP A 45 -29.72 -17.21 -11.59
N ALA A 46 -30.91 -16.64 -11.46
CA ALA A 46 -32.00 -17.23 -10.71
C ALA A 46 -32.48 -18.59 -11.26
N ASN A 47 -32.39 -18.78 -12.59
CA ASN A 47 -32.82 -20.01 -13.23
C ASN A 47 -31.86 -21.17 -12.92
N GLU A 48 -30.55 -20.93 -13.04
CA GLU A 48 -29.56 -21.93 -12.66
C GLU A 48 -29.63 -22.26 -11.17
N TYR A 49 -29.87 -21.25 -10.32
CA TYR A 49 -30.08 -21.47 -8.89
C TYR A 49 -31.31 -22.33 -8.60
N LEU A 50 -32.43 -22.06 -9.27
CA LEU A 50 -33.66 -22.83 -9.12
C LEU A 50 -33.50 -24.27 -9.59
N LEU A 51 -32.78 -24.50 -10.71
CA LEU A 51 -32.50 -25.84 -11.23
C LEU A 51 -31.55 -26.65 -10.34
N LYS A 52 -30.59 -25.98 -9.68
CA LYS A 52 -29.61 -26.62 -8.79
C LYS A 52 -30.19 -26.93 -7.42
N TYR A 53 -31.10 -26.09 -6.94
CA TYR A 53 -31.71 -26.18 -5.64
C TYR A 53 -33.27 -26.34 -5.79
N ASP A 54 -34.02 -25.62 -4.99
CA ASP A 54 -35.49 -25.65 -5.02
C ASP A 54 -36.07 -24.23 -4.87
N LEU A 55 -37.38 -24.11 -5.04
CA LEU A 55 -38.10 -22.84 -4.93
C LEU A 55 -38.03 -22.22 -3.51
N PRO A 56 -38.10 -22.99 -2.41
CA PRO A 56 -37.92 -22.45 -1.06
C PRO A 56 -36.56 -21.81 -0.86
N ARG A 57 -35.49 -22.45 -1.34
CA ARG A 57 -34.14 -21.90 -1.25
C ARG A 57 -33.92 -20.67 -2.14
N LEU A 58 -34.51 -20.67 -3.35
CA LEU A 58 -34.48 -19.48 -4.20
C LEU A 58 -35.16 -18.28 -3.51
N ARG A 59 -36.32 -18.51 -2.88
CA ARG A 59 -37.02 -17.46 -2.12
C ARG A 59 -36.17 -16.95 -0.97
N GLN A 60 -35.58 -17.85 -0.19
CA GLN A 60 -34.69 -17.49 0.90
C GLN A 60 -33.50 -16.68 0.39
N GLN A 61 -32.90 -17.05 -0.75
CA GLN A 61 -31.77 -16.33 -1.35
C GLN A 61 -32.15 -14.90 -1.75
N VAL A 62 -33.32 -14.71 -2.28
CA VAL A 62 -33.84 -13.37 -2.61
C VAL A 62 -34.12 -12.54 -1.34
N GLU A 63 -34.70 -13.16 -0.31
CA GLU A 63 -34.98 -12.51 0.99
C GLU A 63 -33.68 -12.13 1.72
N GLN A 64 -32.56 -12.82 1.45
CA GLN A 64 -31.22 -12.55 1.97
C GLN A 64 -30.40 -11.59 1.09
N ALA A 65 -31.04 -10.90 0.14
CA ALA A 65 -30.35 -9.91 -0.69
C ALA A 65 -29.61 -8.88 0.18
N ALA A 66 -28.33 -8.67 -0.10
CA ALA A 66 -27.47 -7.80 0.67
C ALA A 66 -27.47 -6.37 0.13
N GLU A 67 -27.23 -5.42 1.01
CA GLU A 67 -26.96 -4.04 0.62
C GLU A 67 -25.70 -3.98 -0.25
N ILE A 68 -25.66 -3.03 -1.17
CA ILE A 68 -24.48 -2.84 -2.02
C ILE A 68 -23.43 -2.10 -1.19
N PRO A 69 -22.22 -2.68 -1.02
CA PRO A 69 -21.14 -1.97 -0.33
C PRO A 69 -20.86 -0.64 -1.02
N LEU A 70 -20.85 0.43 -0.26
CA LEU A 70 -20.42 1.75 -0.76
C LEU A 70 -18.93 1.69 -1.07
N GLU A 71 -18.55 2.10 -2.27
CA GLU A 71 -17.14 2.16 -2.66
C GLU A 71 -16.36 3.09 -1.69
N GLY A 72 -15.29 2.58 -1.12
CA GLY A 72 -14.48 3.32 -0.14
C GLY A 72 -15.05 3.36 1.29
N VAL A 73 -16.16 2.68 1.57
CA VAL A 73 -16.70 2.52 2.94
C VAL A 73 -16.47 1.09 3.39
N PHE A 74 -15.74 0.92 4.48
CA PHE A 74 -15.38 -0.37 5.06
C PHE A 74 -15.99 -0.52 6.45
N CYS A 75 -16.38 -1.73 6.82
CA CYS A 75 -16.80 -2.06 8.16
C CYS A 75 -15.78 -3.00 8.84
N PRO A 76 -15.76 -3.11 10.18
CA PRO A 76 -14.84 -4.01 10.87
C PRO A 76 -14.93 -5.49 10.44
N MET A 77 -16.07 -5.93 9.92
CA MET A 77 -16.24 -7.30 9.44
C MET A 77 -15.49 -7.56 8.12
N ASP A 78 -15.27 -6.53 7.31
CA ASP A 78 -14.50 -6.63 6.06
C ASP A 78 -13.01 -6.92 6.36
N GLU A 79 -12.56 -6.53 7.57
CA GLU A 79 -11.19 -6.71 8.07
C GLU A 79 -11.07 -7.83 9.11
N TRP A 80 -12.06 -8.73 9.18
CA TRP A 80 -12.12 -9.77 10.22
C TRP A 80 -10.82 -10.58 10.34
N ASP A 81 -10.30 -11.08 9.22
CA ASP A 81 -9.11 -11.93 9.23
C ASP A 81 -7.87 -11.15 9.68
N THR A 82 -7.70 -9.91 9.22
CA THR A 82 -6.64 -9.00 9.65
C THR A 82 -6.75 -8.69 11.14
N LEU A 83 -7.96 -8.42 11.63
CA LEU A 83 -8.20 -8.15 13.05
C LEU A 83 -7.92 -9.38 13.93
N MET A 84 -8.28 -10.57 13.46
CA MET A 84 -7.99 -11.81 14.17
C MET A 84 -6.49 -12.12 14.20
N ASP A 85 -5.77 -11.85 13.11
CA ASP A 85 -4.31 -11.97 13.10
C ASP A 85 -3.67 -11.02 14.12
N ILE A 86 -4.08 -9.76 14.14
CA ILE A 86 -3.63 -8.77 15.14
C ILE A 86 -3.99 -9.22 16.57
N TYR A 87 -5.17 -9.79 16.76
CA TYR A 87 -5.61 -10.25 18.10
C TYR A 87 -4.73 -11.39 18.65
N TYR A 88 -4.37 -12.36 17.80
CA TYR A 88 -3.57 -13.50 18.22
C TYR A 88 -2.06 -13.23 18.22
N ASN A 89 -1.56 -12.44 17.28
CA ASN A 89 -0.13 -12.25 17.05
C ASN A 89 0.38 -10.86 17.46
N GLY A 90 -0.52 -9.94 17.79
CA GLY A 90 -0.19 -8.53 18.06
C GLY A 90 0.00 -7.71 16.80
N MET A 91 0.19 -6.42 16.96
CA MET A 91 0.56 -5.54 15.85
C MET A 91 1.96 -5.89 15.35
N PRO A 92 2.20 -5.90 14.03
CA PRO A 92 3.54 -6.08 13.49
C PRO A 92 4.50 -5.02 14.06
N GLU A 93 5.66 -5.46 14.54
CA GLU A 93 6.68 -4.51 14.94
C GLU A 93 7.29 -3.86 13.69
N GLY A 94 7.29 -2.53 13.63
CA GLY A 94 7.97 -1.79 12.58
C GLY A 94 9.48 -2.01 12.60
N ALA A 95 10.15 -1.68 11.49
CA ALA A 95 11.60 -1.82 11.36
C ALA A 95 12.35 -0.89 12.32
N ASP A 96 13.36 -1.43 12.98
CA ASP A 96 14.27 -0.67 13.82
C ASP A 96 15.49 -0.17 13.03
N THR A 97 16.16 0.86 13.55
CA THR A 97 17.38 1.41 12.97
C THR A 97 18.65 0.88 13.66
N GLY A 98 18.52 0.22 14.79
CA GLY A 98 19.64 -0.11 15.68
C GLY A 98 20.18 1.09 16.46
N LEU A 99 19.50 2.25 16.42
CA LEU A 99 19.73 3.39 17.30
C LEU A 99 18.79 3.30 18.48
N GLU A 100 19.23 2.71 19.58
CA GLU A 100 18.38 2.35 20.73
C GLU A 100 17.48 3.48 21.20
N ASN A 101 18.01 4.69 21.33
CA ASN A 101 17.23 5.85 21.77
C ASN A 101 16.17 6.29 20.76
N LEU A 102 16.42 6.10 19.46
CA LEU A 102 15.43 6.38 18.42
C LEU A 102 14.39 5.27 18.35
N ASP A 103 14.85 4.02 18.40
CA ASP A 103 13.99 2.84 18.25
C ASP A 103 13.00 2.65 19.42
N ARG A 104 13.26 3.28 20.57
CA ARG A 104 12.30 3.38 21.69
C ARG A 104 11.17 4.37 21.44
N LEU A 105 11.38 5.34 20.56
CA LEU A 105 10.43 6.42 20.28
C LEU A 105 9.65 6.19 19.00
N ILE A 106 10.28 5.60 17.99
CA ILE A 106 9.70 5.38 16.67
C ILE A 106 10.21 4.09 16.05
N LYS A 107 9.32 3.38 15.35
CA LYS A 107 9.63 2.30 14.42
C LYS A 107 9.25 2.75 13.02
N PHE A 108 9.89 2.17 12.03
CA PHE A 108 9.69 2.53 10.63
C PHE A 108 8.84 1.49 9.93
N GLU A 109 7.83 1.95 9.21
CA GLU A 109 6.91 1.08 8.51
C GLU A 109 6.66 1.60 7.08
N ARG A 110 6.47 0.69 6.13
CA ARG A 110 6.18 1.06 4.74
C ARG A 110 4.76 1.64 4.66
N GLY A 111 4.58 2.65 3.81
CA GLY A 111 3.29 3.33 3.66
C GLY A 111 3.09 4.52 4.59
N PHE A 112 3.96 4.73 5.59
CA PHE A 112 3.89 5.88 6.47
C PHE A 112 4.76 7.04 5.99
N VAL A 113 4.33 8.25 6.30
CA VAL A 113 5.07 9.49 6.02
C VAL A 113 5.75 9.97 7.30
N LEU A 114 7.08 10.13 7.24
CA LEU A 114 7.86 10.76 8.31
C LEU A 114 8.34 12.13 7.87
N THR A 115 7.94 13.17 8.60
CA THR A 115 8.43 14.53 8.37
C THR A 115 9.56 14.86 9.34
N VAL A 116 10.74 15.18 8.81
CA VAL A 116 11.90 15.62 9.59
C VAL A 116 12.08 17.12 9.44
N THR A 117 11.94 17.88 10.52
CA THR A 117 12.05 19.33 10.53
C THR A 117 13.14 19.83 11.46
N GLY A 118 13.61 21.05 11.26
CA GLY A 118 14.64 21.68 12.08
C GLY A 118 15.27 22.87 11.34
N VAL A 119 16.08 23.65 12.06
CA VAL A 119 16.77 24.82 11.51
C VAL A 119 17.76 24.45 10.41
N PRO A 120 18.09 25.37 9.48
CA PRO A 120 19.14 25.12 8.50
C PRO A 120 20.47 24.72 9.16
N GLY A 121 21.19 23.77 8.57
CA GLY A 121 22.47 23.29 9.11
C GLY A 121 22.39 22.34 10.31
N SER A 122 21.20 21.97 10.80
CA SER A 122 21.04 21.07 11.97
C SER A 122 21.33 19.58 11.69
N GLY A 123 21.68 19.23 10.45
CA GLY A 123 22.01 17.84 10.10
C GLY A 123 20.83 16.97 9.69
N LYS A 124 19.65 17.54 9.35
CA LYS A 124 18.47 16.77 8.91
C LYS A 124 18.77 15.75 7.82
N SER A 125 19.40 16.19 6.75
CA SER A 125 19.76 15.32 5.61
C SER A 125 20.72 14.21 6.01
N GLU A 126 21.70 14.52 6.88
CA GLU A 126 22.63 13.53 7.42
C GLU A 126 21.91 12.49 8.29
N PHE A 127 20.92 12.94 9.09
CA PHE A 127 20.10 12.06 9.91
C PHE A 127 19.20 11.15 9.05
N VAL A 128 18.56 11.69 8.02
CA VAL A 128 17.72 10.91 7.07
C VAL A 128 18.59 9.88 6.33
N ASP A 129 19.75 10.27 5.84
CA ASP A 129 20.72 9.36 5.20
C ASP A 129 21.14 8.22 6.15
N GLU A 130 21.38 8.53 7.42
CA GLU A 130 21.74 7.53 8.43
C GLU A 130 20.63 6.52 8.65
N ILE A 131 19.39 6.98 8.83
CA ILE A 131 18.21 6.12 8.98
C ILE A 131 18.04 5.24 7.74
N ALA A 132 18.08 5.84 6.54
CA ALA A 132 17.88 5.12 5.29
C ALA A 132 18.94 4.01 5.11
N MET A 133 20.20 4.28 5.39
CA MET A 133 21.26 3.27 5.29
C MET A 133 21.12 2.18 6.35
N ARG A 134 20.66 2.50 7.56
CA ARG A 134 20.40 1.50 8.60
C ARG A 134 19.23 0.59 8.24
N LEU A 135 18.11 1.12 7.74
CA LEU A 135 16.98 0.34 7.28
C LEU A 135 17.36 -0.55 6.09
N LEU A 136 18.18 -0.06 5.17
CA LEU A 136 18.75 -0.84 4.07
C LEU A 136 19.61 -2.01 4.61
N LEU A 137 20.53 -1.75 5.54
CA LEU A 137 21.47 -2.76 6.06
C LEU A 137 20.79 -3.81 6.96
N ARG A 138 19.77 -3.42 7.71
CA ARG A 138 19.13 -4.28 8.70
C ARG A 138 17.90 -5.01 8.16
N HIS A 139 17.19 -4.42 7.22
CA HIS A 139 15.90 -4.90 6.74
C HIS A 139 15.81 -5.01 5.22
N ASP A 140 16.91 -4.90 4.50
CA ASP A 140 16.98 -4.98 3.03
C ASP A 140 16.03 -4.00 2.30
N TRP A 141 15.81 -2.83 2.89
CA TRP A 141 14.97 -1.82 2.26
C TRP A 141 15.63 -1.27 1.00
N LYS A 142 14.82 -1.04 -0.03
CA LYS A 142 15.23 -0.26 -1.20
C LYS A 142 14.95 1.21 -0.92
N VAL A 143 15.89 2.08 -1.27
CA VAL A 143 15.82 3.50 -0.97
C VAL A 143 15.82 4.30 -2.27
N GLY A 144 14.76 5.09 -2.48
CA GLY A 144 14.67 6.08 -3.55
C GLY A 144 14.91 7.49 -3.00
N TYR A 145 15.86 8.21 -3.57
CA TYR A 145 16.13 9.60 -3.23
C TYR A 145 15.60 10.53 -4.30
N PHE A 146 14.70 11.43 -3.94
CA PHE A 146 14.38 12.62 -4.72
C PHE A 146 15.01 13.83 -4.02
N SER A 147 16.17 14.26 -4.49
CA SER A 147 16.94 15.35 -3.85
C SER A 147 17.70 16.15 -4.89
N PRO A 148 17.10 17.19 -5.46
CA PRO A 148 17.74 18.07 -6.45
C PRO A 148 19.01 18.74 -5.93
N GLU A 149 19.12 18.92 -4.61
CA GLU A 149 20.27 19.55 -3.97
C GLU A 149 21.53 18.67 -3.97
N ASN A 150 21.37 17.34 -4.06
CA ASN A 150 22.46 16.37 -4.01
C ASN A 150 23.14 16.20 -5.39
N THR A 151 23.54 17.28 -6.01
CA THR A 151 24.29 17.27 -7.27
C THR A 151 25.71 17.79 -7.04
N PRO A 152 26.76 17.16 -7.63
CA PRO A 152 26.76 15.90 -8.39
C PRO A 152 26.44 14.67 -7.52
N LEU A 153 25.66 13.73 -8.06
CA LEU A 153 25.21 12.52 -7.36
C LEU A 153 26.36 11.70 -6.75
N ALA A 154 27.53 11.72 -7.39
CA ALA A 154 28.73 11.02 -6.89
C ALA A 154 29.14 11.47 -5.48
N TYR A 155 28.91 12.73 -5.11
CA TYR A 155 29.20 13.23 -3.77
C TYR A 155 28.22 12.70 -2.73
N HIS A 156 26.97 12.57 -3.09
CA HIS A 156 25.96 11.92 -2.24
C HIS A 156 26.26 10.42 -2.08
N TYR A 157 26.49 9.68 -3.16
CA TYR A 157 26.85 8.27 -3.08
C TYR A 157 28.13 8.02 -2.26
N ARG A 158 29.13 8.89 -2.35
CA ARG A 158 30.30 8.84 -1.50
C ARG A 158 29.95 8.89 0.00
N LYS A 159 29.01 9.76 0.38
CA LYS A 159 28.52 9.84 1.77
C LYS A 159 27.83 8.54 2.21
N LEU A 160 26.96 8.00 1.35
CA LEU A 160 26.23 6.76 1.64
C LEU A 160 27.19 5.56 1.77
N ILE A 161 28.17 5.42 0.87
CA ILE A 161 29.20 4.37 0.94
C ILE A 161 29.96 4.45 2.27
N ARG A 162 30.32 5.65 2.69
CA ARG A 162 31.01 5.86 3.96
C ARG A 162 30.18 5.36 5.15
N ARG A 163 28.86 5.55 5.14
CA ARG A 163 27.95 5.07 6.19
C ARG A 163 27.86 3.55 6.21
N VAL A 164 27.72 2.95 5.04
CA VAL A 164 27.59 1.49 4.91
C VAL A 164 28.86 0.77 5.32
N VAL A 165 30.04 1.30 4.92
CA VAL A 165 31.32 0.65 5.17
C VAL A 165 32.00 1.10 6.47
N GLY A 166 31.65 2.29 6.98
CA GLY A 166 32.30 2.87 8.17
C GLY A 166 33.71 3.43 7.92
N LYS A 167 34.14 3.49 6.66
CA LYS A 167 35.48 3.98 6.26
C LYS A 167 35.39 5.18 5.32
N ARG A 168 36.45 5.97 5.24
CA ARG A 168 36.55 7.06 4.26
C ARG A 168 36.63 6.48 2.85
N PHE A 169 35.79 6.95 1.95
CA PHE A 169 35.79 6.58 0.53
C PHE A 169 36.92 7.39 -0.19
N GLU A 170 38.11 6.94 -0.03
CA GLU A 170 39.34 7.51 -0.63
C GLU A 170 40.45 6.43 -0.72
N HIS A 171 41.36 6.57 -1.64
CA HIS A 171 42.36 5.55 -1.92
C HIS A 171 43.20 5.11 -0.69
N LYS A 172 43.48 6.05 0.22
CA LYS A 172 44.22 5.76 1.48
C LYS A 172 43.31 5.15 2.58
N GLY A 173 42.01 5.31 2.47
CA GLY A 173 41.05 4.88 3.50
C GLY A 173 40.31 3.59 3.19
N MET A 174 40.17 3.23 1.89
CA MET A 174 39.42 2.06 1.44
C MET A 174 40.11 1.39 0.25
N PRO A 175 40.45 0.09 0.34
CA PRO A 175 41.03 -0.66 -0.78
C PRO A 175 40.06 -0.70 -1.97
N LEU A 176 40.57 -0.69 -3.20
CA LEU A 176 39.79 -0.67 -4.42
C LEU A 176 38.75 -1.84 -4.52
N PRO A 177 39.09 -3.08 -4.14
CA PRO A 177 38.12 -4.18 -4.14
C PRO A 177 36.93 -3.92 -3.21
N GLU A 178 37.17 -3.39 -2.01
CA GLU A 178 36.15 -3.04 -1.02
C GLU A 178 35.26 -1.89 -1.52
N ALA A 179 35.85 -0.87 -2.10
CA ALA A 179 35.14 0.24 -2.73
C ALA A 179 34.21 -0.25 -3.86
N GLY A 180 34.72 -1.12 -4.74
CA GLY A 180 33.95 -1.72 -5.81
C GLY A 180 32.79 -2.60 -5.32
N GLN A 181 32.99 -3.32 -4.22
CA GLN A 181 31.94 -4.12 -3.60
C GLN A 181 30.83 -3.24 -3.00
N ALA A 182 31.21 -2.18 -2.28
CA ALA A 182 30.26 -1.24 -1.70
C ALA A 182 29.44 -0.51 -2.77
N ILE A 183 30.05 -0.11 -3.88
CA ILE A 183 29.35 0.50 -5.02
C ILE A 183 28.31 -0.48 -5.59
N ARG A 184 28.71 -1.73 -5.85
CA ARG A 184 27.79 -2.76 -6.39
C ARG A 184 26.63 -3.06 -5.43
N TYR A 185 26.89 -3.09 -4.13
CA TYR A 185 25.86 -3.28 -3.12
C TYR A 185 24.83 -2.14 -3.14
N LEU A 186 25.29 -0.89 -3.11
CA LEU A 186 24.38 0.26 -3.19
C LEU A 186 23.63 0.34 -4.51
N ALA A 187 24.24 -0.04 -5.62
CA ALA A 187 23.61 -0.01 -6.95
C ALA A 187 22.35 -0.91 -7.06
N GLN A 188 22.21 -1.91 -6.18
CA GLN A 188 21.07 -2.79 -6.14
C GLN A 188 19.93 -2.29 -5.22
N SER A 189 20.21 -1.29 -4.40
CA SER A 189 19.33 -0.91 -3.30
C SER A 189 19.08 0.58 -3.16
N VAL A 190 19.88 1.44 -3.80
CA VAL A 190 19.76 2.89 -3.73
C VAL A 190 19.57 3.47 -5.12
N PHE A 191 18.52 4.26 -5.28
CA PHE A 191 18.14 4.90 -6.54
C PHE A 191 18.00 6.40 -6.34
N SER A 192 18.52 7.20 -7.28
CA SER A 192 18.30 8.64 -7.31
C SER A 192 17.34 8.98 -8.44
N ILE A 193 16.25 9.65 -8.08
CA ILE A 193 15.19 10.07 -8.99
C ILE A 193 15.45 11.54 -9.33
N MET A 194 15.78 11.79 -10.59
CA MET A 194 16.12 13.14 -11.08
C MET A 194 15.30 13.40 -12.36
N PRO A 195 14.21 14.17 -12.28
CA PRO A 195 13.45 14.57 -13.46
C PRO A 195 14.34 15.42 -14.39
N LYS A 196 14.18 15.26 -15.70
CA LYS A 196 15.03 15.91 -16.68
C LYS A 196 14.71 17.39 -16.89
N GLU A 197 13.43 17.76 -16.78
CA GLU A 197 12.92 19.07 -17.16
C GLU A 197 12.17 19.81 -16.05
N ASP A 198 11.68 19.08 -15.04
CA ASP A 198 10.93 19.62 -13.93
C ASP A 198 11.34 18.92 -12.63
N PHE A 199 11.45 19.68 -11.54
CA PHE A 199 11.75 19.16 -10.20
C PHE A 199 10.51 19.16 -9.29
N SER A 200 9.31 19.18 -9.85
CA SER A 200 8.07 19.02 -9.10
C SER A 200 7.78 17.56 -8.77
N VAL A 201 6.94 17.32 -7.77
CA VAL A 201 6.52 15.97 -7.37
C VAL A 201 5.67 15.32 -8.46
N GLU A 202 4.96 16.12 -9.25
CA GLU A 202 4.13 15.64 -10.36
C GLU A 202 4.96 15.08 -11.53
N SER A 203 6.25 15.41 -11.61
CA SER A 203 7.15 14.95 -12.68
C SER A 203 7.92 13.66 -12.34
N VAL A 204 7.73 13.14 -11.13
CA VAL A 204 8.35 11.90 -10.64
C VAL A 204 7.40 10.71 -10.72
#